data_1c6b2cbbaf2f5edc7c35373c190c9fc5
#
_entry.id   1c6b2cbbaf2f5edc7c35373c190c9fc5
#
_cell.length_a   1.000
_cell.length_b   1.000
_cell.length_c   1.000
_cell.angle_alpha   90.00
_cell.angle_beta   90.00
_cell.angle_gamma   90.00
#
_symmetry.space_group_name_H-M   'P 1'
#
loop_
_entity.id
_entity.type
_entity.pdbx_description
1 polymer ?
#
loop_
_entity_poly.entity_id
_entity_poly.type
_entity_poly.pdbx_seq_one_letter_code
_entity_poly.pdbx_strand_id
1 'polypeptide(L)'
;MWSPNIKFRNEDITNLLGTKVVKLGAAMVPEGRRVFKHLSVDENIRVGSITRQDGSQSIRGDHRKMYDHFPILKNVAHRLAGYCSGGEQQMIAIARALMASPKMLMLDEPSLGLAPLLVREIFEKVSNINQEMDTTILVVEQNAKIALEVSSYAYIMESGKIVLEGKSDELRNNPDVKEFYMGITQGGGRKSFKEVKSYKRRKRWM
;
A
#
# COMPACT_ATOMS: atom_id res chain seq x y z
N MET A 1 -0.63 -29.26 -6.33
CA MET A 1 -0.79 -28.38 -5.15
C MET A 1 0.23 -27.26 -5.30
N TRP A 2 -0.20 -26.02 -5.52
CA TRP A 2 0.70 -24.90 -5.72
C TRP A 2 1.23 -24.49 -4.35
N SER A 3 2.52 -24.67 -4.11
CA SER A 3 3.18 -24.19 -2.90
C SER A 3 3.87 -22.88 -3.24
N PRO A 4 3.28 -21.71 -2.91
CA PRO A 4 3.92 -20.45 -3.17
C PRO A 4 5.17 -20.34 -2.30
N ASN A 5 6.34 -20.17 -2.90
CA ASN A 5 7.54 -19.85 -2.16
C ASN A 5 7.66 -18.30 -2.15
N ILE A 6 7.45 -17.69 -0.99
CA ILE A 6 7.52 -16.24 -0.79
C ILE A 6 8.87 -15.91 -0.15
N LYS A 7 9.66 -15.09 -0.83
CA LYS A 7 10.95 -14.62 -0.32
C LYS A 7 10.91 -13.11 -0.08
N PHE A 8 11.45 -12.69 1.04
CA PHE A 8 11.70 -11.29 1.37
C PHE A 8 13.19 -11.12 1.73
N ARG A 9 13.92 -10.27 0.99
CA ARG A 9 15.37 -10.05 1.16
C ARG A 9 16.18 -11.36 1.21
N ASN A 10 15.89 -12.28 0.29
CA ASN A 10 16.48 -13.62 0.18
C ASN A 10 16.11 -14.62 1.30
N GLU A 11 15.32 -14.23 2.28
CA GLU A 11 14.80 -15.12 3.31
C GLU A 11 13.44 -15.69 2.88
N ASP A 12 13.24 -17.00 3.08
CA ASP A 12 11.95 -17.65 2.87
C ASP A 12 11.01 -17.31 4.03
N ILE A 13 9.93 -16.58 3.71
CA ILE A 13 8.93 -16.16 4.69
C ILE A 13 7.60 -16.93 4.57
N THR A 14 7.54 -17.95 3.72
CA THR A 14 6.31 -18.66 3.33
C THR A 14 5.48 -19.13 4.52
N ASN A 15 6.13 -19.68 5.55
CA ASN A 15 5.48 -20.24 6.73
C ASN A 15 5.82 -19.49 8.03
N LEU A 16 6.34 -18.26 7.92
CA LEU A 16 6.65 -17.47 9.11
C LEU A 16 5.41 -16.84 9.71
N LEU A 17 5.39 -16.75 11.03
CA LEU A 17 4.40 -15.95 11.75
C LEU A 17 4.53 -14.48 11.35
N GLY A 18 3.41 -13.77 11.21
CA GLY A 18 3.39 -12.35 10.85
C GLY A 18 4.31 -11.47 11.71
N THR A 19 4.41 -11.77 13.01
CA THR A 19 5.34 -11.06 13.92
C THR A 19 6.81 -11.23 13.52
N LYS A 20 7.20 -12.38 12.97
CA LYS A 20 8.56 -12.58 12.44
C LYS A 20 8.76 -11.82 11.15
N VAL A 21 7.76 -11.82 10.25
CA VAL A 21 7.78 -11.07 8.99
C VAL A 21 7.94 -9.57 9.25
N VAL A 22 7.20 -9.02 10.24
CA VAL A 22 7.36 -7.62 10.64
C VAL A 22 8.76 -7.33 11.18
N LYS A 23 9.34 -8.22 12.00
CA LYS A 23 10.73 -8.08 12.50
C LYS A 23 11.77 -8.11 11.40
N LEU A 24 11.52 -8.82 10.29
CA LEU A 24 12.36 -8.80 9.09
C LEU A 24 12.25 -7.49 8.29
N GLY A 25 11.26 -6.67 8.61
CA GLY A 25 11.05 -5.35 8.01
C GLY A 25 9.95 -5.28 6.95
N ALA A 26 9.03 -6.25 6.88
CA ALA A 26 7.86 -6.15 6.02
C ALA A 26 6.60 -5.89 6.85
N ALA A 27 5.99 -4.72 6.68
CA ALA A 27 4.75 -4.34 7.33
C ALA A 27 3.61 -4.22 6.31
N MET A 28 2.38 -4.43 6.77
CA MET A 28 1.19 -4.38 5.91
C MET A 28 0.08 -3.56 6.55
N VAL A 29 -0.56 -2.74 5.76
CA VAL A 29 -1.85 -2.10 6.04
C VAL A 29 -2.91 -2.86 5.25
N PRO A 30 -3.68 -3.74 5.89
CA PRO A 30 -4.70 -4.53 5.20
C PRO A 30 -5.91 -3.67 4.85
N GLU A 31 -6.70 -4.15 3.89
CA GLU A 31 -8.01 -3.59 3.57
C GLU A 31 -8.89 -3.42 4.84
N GLY A 32 -9.70 -2.39 4.84
CA GLY A 32 -10.61 -2.08 5.95
C GLY A 32 -9.95 -1.40 7.14
N ARG A 33 -8.73 -0.84 6.96
CA ARG A 33 -8.00 0.03 7.92
C ARG A 33 -7.56 -0.69 9.19
N ARG A 34 -8.35 -1.59 9.75
CA ARG A 34 -8.06 -2.45 10.93
C ARG A 34 -7.46 -1.69 12.13
N VAL A 35 -8.04 -0.51 12.45
CA VAL A 35 -7.64 0.23 13.65
C VAL A 35 -8.18 -0.45 14.92
N PHE A 36 -7.46 -0.28 16.03
CA PHE A 36 -7.95 -0.68 17.37
C PHE A 36 -8.95 0.38 17.86
N LYS A 37 -10.23 0.12 17.66
CA LYS A 37 -11.33 1.10 17.87
C LYS A 37 -11.40 1.67 19.28
N HIS A 38 -11.00 0.88 20.27
CA HIS A 38 -11.06 1.23 21.71
C HIS A 38 -9.76 1.87 22.23
N LEU A 39 -8.73 1.97 21.40
CA LEU A 39 -7.52 2.72 21.68
C LEU A 39 -7.62 4.11 21.07
N SER A 40 -7.00 5.09 21.70
CA SER A 40 -6.81 6.42 21.12
C SER A 40 -5.97 6.36 19.83
N VAL A 41 -5.96 7.45 19.10
CA VAL A 41 -5.09 7.60 17.91
C VAL A 41 -3.63 7.43 18.30
N ASP A 42 -3.18 8.09 19.39
CA ASP A 42 -1.81 8.01 19.87
C ASP A 42 -1.42 6.58 20.26
N GLU A 43 -2.27 5.88 20.99
CA GLU A 43 -2.04 4.48 21.37
C GLU A 43 -2.00 3.55 20.15
N ASN A 44 -2.88 3.75 19.17
CA ASN A 44 -2.83 2.99 17.92
C ASN A 44 -1.48 3.13 17.21
N ILE A 45 -0.96 4.36 17.11
CA ILE A 45 0.35 4.62 16.49
C ILE A 45 1.45 3.94 17.29
N ARG A 46 1.48 4.09 18.61
CA ARG A 46 2.49 3.50 19.50
C ARG A 46 2.55 1.98 19.44
N VAL A 47 1.41 1.30 19.34
CA VAL A 47 1.35 -0.17 19.23
C VAL A 47 2.17 -0.68 18.04
N GLY A 48 2.32 0.09 16.96
CA GLY A 48 3.14 -0.27 15.80
C GLY A 48 4.61 -0.53 16.12
N SER A 49 5.14 0.03 17.19
CA SER A 49 6.55 -0.14 17.61
C SER A 49 6.80 -1.36 18.50
N ILE A 50 5.78 -2.17 18.83
CA ILE A 50 5.89 -3.27 19.83
C ILE A 50 6.97 -4.30 19.50
N THR A 51 7.32 -4.47 18.23
CA THR A 51 8.35 -5.42 17.80
C THR A 51 9.76 -4.85 17.78
N ARG A 52 9.92 -3.53 18.03
CA ARG A 52 11.21 -2.82 17.95
C ARG A 52 12.05 -3.00 19.21
N GLN A 53 13.37 -3.00 19.00
CA GLN A 53 14.37 -3.16 20.05
C GLN A 53 15.48 -2.09 19.98
N ASP A 54 15.31 -1.07 19.13
CA ASP A 54 16.29 -0.02 18.84
C ASP A 54 16.26 1.16 19.83
N GLY A 55 15.58 0.97 20.95
CA GLY A 55 15.58 1.90 22.08
C GLY A 55 14.46 2.95 22.05
N SER A 56 14.11 3.40 23.25
CA SER A 56 12.96 4.30 23.46
C SER A 56 13.14 5.69 22.84
N GLN A 57 14.39 6.15 22.65
CA GLN A 57 14.65 7.46 22.04
C GLN A 57 14.36 7.44 20.54
N SER A 58 14.77 6.39 19.82
CA SER A 58 14.49 6.18 18.40
C SER A 58 12.98 6.08 18.17
N ILE A 59 12.30 5.24 18.96
CA ILE A 59 10.84 5.06 18.87
C ILE A 59 10.10 6.39 19.11
N ARG A 60 10.51 7.19 20.10
CA ARG A 60 9.91 8.52 20.36
C ARG A 60 10.18 9.50 19.22
N GLY A 61 11.35 9.41 18.59
CA GLY A 61 11.69 10.19 17.40
C GLY A 61 10.74 9.89 16.25
N ASP A 62 10.59 8.62 15.92
CA ASP A 62 9.73 8.20 14.83
C ASP A 62 8.24 8.46 15.13
N HIS A 63 7.82 8.30 16.38
CA HIS A 63 6.45 8.65 16.77
C HIS A 63 6.14 10.14 16.52
N ARG A 64 7.09 11.06 16.75
CA ARG A 64 6.92 12.47 16.40
C ARG A 64 6.82 12.68 14.90
N LYS A 65 7.66 12.00 14.11
CA LYS A 65 7.60 12.04 12.64
C LYS A 65 6.24 11.61 12.09
N MET A 66 5.52 10.67 12.76
CA MET A 66 4.18 10.30 12.32
C MET A 66 3.20 11.49 12.35
N TYR A 67 3.33 12.38 13.33
CA TYR A 67 2.53 13.60 13.38
C TYR A 67 3.02 14.69 12.42
N ASP A 68 4.29 14.65 12.01
CA ASP A 68 4.80 15.54 10.95
C ASP A 68 4.28 15.09 9.59
N HIS A 69 4.25 13.78 9.31
CA HIS A 69 3.67 13.23 8.08
C HIS A 69 2.14 13.36 8.03
N PHE A 70 1.46 13.18 9.16
CA PHE A 70 0.00 13.23 9.28
C PHE A 70 -0.45 14.26 10.33
N PRO A 71 -0.33 15.58 10.07
CA PRO A 71 -0.62 16.62 11.07
C PRO A 71 -2.04 16.57 11.64
N ILE A 72 -3.01 16.13 10.82
CA ILE A 72 -4.41 16.01 11.26
C ILE A 72 -4.54 15.05 12.46
N LEU A 73 -3.70 14.00 12.56
CA LEU A 73 -3.74 13.03 13.65
C LEU A 73 -3.34 13.65 14.99
N LYS A 74 -2.53 14.71 14.98
CA LYS A 74 -2.15 15.45 16.18
C LYS A 74 -3.36 16.09 16.85
N ASN A 75 -4.27 16.62 16.06
CA ASN A 75 -5.49 17.29 16.56
C ASN A 75 -6.48 16.32 17.20
N VAL A 76 -6.40 15.04 16.85
CA VAL A 76 -7.29 13.98 17.33
C VAL A 76 -6.54 12.90 18.13
N ALA A 77 -5.32 13.19 18.59
CA ALA A 77 -4.42 12.22 19.25
C ALA A 77 -5.07 11.44 20.41
N HIS A 78 -5.91 12.12 21.19
CA HIS A 78 -6.60 11.53 22.36
C HIS A 78 -7.99 10.97 22.02
N ARG A 79 -8.48 11.14 20.79
CA ARG A 79 -9.76 10.58 20.36
C ARG A 79 -9.63 9.07 20.18
N LEU A 80 -10.65 8.31 20.57
CA LEU A 80 -10.71 6.88 20.24
C LEU A 80 -10.77 6.70 18.72
N ALA A 81 -9.95 5.82 18.18
CA ALA A 81 -9.82 5.63 16.73
C ALA A 81 -11.13 5.16 16.07
N GLY A 82 -12.02 4.52 16.84
CA GLY A 82 -13.35 4.14 16.37
C GLY A 82 -14.26 5.31 15.99
N TYR A 83 -14.01 6.50 16.53
CA TYR A 83 -14.78 7.74 16.25
C TYR A 83 -14.09 8.66 15.23
N CYS A 84 -12.96 8.22 14.67
CA CYS A 84 -12.28 8.94 13.60
C CYS A 84 -12.98 8.71 12.26
N SER A 85 -12.87 9.70 11.36
CA SER A 85 -13.32 9.57 9.97
C SER A 85 -12.56 8.46 9.23
N GLY A 86 -13.12 8.00 8.11
CA GLY A 86 -12.47 6.97 7.31
C GLY A 86 -11.05 7.31 6.87
N GLY A 87 -10.80 8.58 6.54
CA GLY A 87 -9.45 9.03 6.17
C GLY A 87 -8.50 9.11 7.35
N GLU A 88 -8.96 9.64 8.50
CA GLU A 88 -8.16 9.61 9.72
C GLU A 88 -7.80 8.18 10.12
N GLN A 89 -8.76 7.22 10.02
CA GLN A 89 -8.49 5.81 10.29
C GLN A 89 -7.47 5.21 9.32
N GLN A 90 -7.49 5.59 8.04
CA GLN A 90 -6.51 5.16 7.07
C GLN A 90 -5.12 5.69 7.41
N MET A 91 -5.02 6.98 7.75
CA MET A 91 -3.75 7.60 8.19
C MET A 91 -3.23 6.96 9.48
N ILE A 92 -4.10 6.64 10.44
CA ILE A 92 -3.74 5.92 11.67
C ILE A 92 -3.14 4.55 11.33
N ALA A 93 -3.77 3.80 10.43
CA ALA A 93 -3.31 2.46 10.05
C ALA A 93 -1.93 2.52 9.36
N ILE A 94 -1.70 3.50 8.49
CA ILE A 94 -0.41 3.74 7.83
C ILE A 94 0.64 4.15 8.86
N ALA A 95 0.36 5.14 9.72
CA ALA A 95 1.28 5.60 10.76
C ALA A 95 1.67 4.46 11.70
N ARG A 96 0.70 3.63 12.12
CA ARG A 96 0.96 2.44 12.95
C ARG A 96 1.89 1.45 12.25
N ALA A 97 1.70 1.18 10.96
CA ALA A 97 2.57 0.27 10.22
C ALA A 97 3.99 0.82 10.06
N LEU A 98 4.14 2.13 9.86
CA LEU A 98 5.42 2.83 9.77
C LEU A 98 6.19 2.81 11.10
N MET A 99 5.50 2.78 12.23
CA MET A 99 6.14 2.67 13.55
C MET A 99 6.94 1.38 13.74
N ALA A 100 6.71 0.35 12.92
CA ALA A 100 7.57 -0.84 12.88
C ALA A 100 8.93 -0.58 12.20
N SER A 101 9.18 0.63 11.68
CA SER A 101 10.36 1.00 10.87
C SER A 101 10.63 0.01 9.72
N PRO A 102 9.63 -0.19 8.84
CA PRO A 102 9.70 -1.24 7.84
C PRO A 102 10.66 -0.86 6.70
N LYS A 103 11.27 -1.89 6.08
CA LYS A 103 11.98 -1.78 4.80
C LYS A 103 11.01 -1.87 3.61
N MET A 104 9.86 -2.51 3.83
CA MET A 104 8.79 -2.62 2.87
C MET A 104 7.43 -2.41 3.56
N LEU A 105 6.66 -1.46 3.05
CA LEU A 105 5.28 -1.21 3.46
C LEU A 105 4.35 -1.66 2.35
N MET A 106 3.45 -2.58 2.66
CA MET A 106 2.40 -3.05 1.76
C MET A 106 1.08 -2.37 2.11
N LEU A 107 0.41 -1.78 1.13
CA LEU A 107 -0.88 -1.12 1.27
C LEU A 107 -1.91 -1.86 0.40
N ASP A 108 -2.94 -2.40 1.04
CA ASP A 108 -4.00 -3.14 0.38
C ASP A 108 -5.26 -2.28 0.30
N GLU A 109 -5.64 -1.90 -0.93
CA GLU A 109 -6.77 -1.02 -1.27
C GLU A 109 -6.86 0.25 -0.40
N PRO A 110 -5.75 1.04 -0.27
CA PRO A 110 -5.74 2.18 0.64
C PRO A 110 -6.72 3.29 0.27
N SER A 111 -7.20 3.34 -0.97
CA SER A 111 -8.18 4.34 -1.46
C SER A 111 -9.63 3.94 -1.22
N LEU A 112 -9.91 2.68 -0.86
CA LEU A 112 -11.27 2.15 -0.82
C LEU A 112 -12.18 2.92 0.17
N GLY A 113 -13.31 3.41 -0.37
CA GLY A 113 -14.32 4.12 0.42
C GLY A 113 -13.86 5.47 0.95
N LEU A 114 -12.90 6.13 0.29
CA LEU A 114 -12.43 7.47 0.59
C LEU A 114 -12.85 8.47 -0.49
N ALA A 115 -13.03 9.74 -0.09
CA ALA A 115 -13.25 10.82 -1.04
C ALA A 115 -12.01 11.06 -1.90
N PRO A 116 -12.15 11.43 -3.20
CA PRO A 116 -11.03 11.57 -4.13
C PRO A 116 -9.92 12.54 -3.67
N LEU A 117 -10.29 13.62 -3.00
CA LEU A 117 -9.32 14.58 -2.46
C LEU A 117 -8.43 13.93 -1.39
N LEU A 118 -9.05 13.15 -0.50
CA LEU A 118 -8.36 12.46 0.59
C LEU A 118 -7.45 11.34 0.08
N VAL A 119 -7.86 10.66 -0.98
CA VAL A 119 -7.02 9.65 -1.66
C VAL A 119 -5.73 10.29 -2.16
N ARG A 120 -5.82 11.44 -2.84
CA ARG A 120 -4.63 12.17 -3.31
C ARG A 120 -3.72 12.56 -2.16
N GLU A 121 -4.27 13.12 -1.10
CA GLU A 121 -3.51 13.50 0.10
C GLU A 121 -2.76 12.31 0.69
N ILE A 122 -3.42 11.14 0.85
CA ILE A 122 -2.79 9.93 1.37
C ILE A 122 -1.64 9.48 0.48
N PHE A 123 -1.83 9.45 -0.84
CA PHE A 123 -0.77 9.01 -1.75
C PHE A 123 0.40 10.00 -1.86
N GLU A 124 0.15 11.30 -1.75
CA GLU A 124 1.21 12.30 -1.61
C GLU A 124 2.05 12.06 -0.35
N LYS A 125 1.40 11.81 0.79
CA LYS A 125 2.10 11.44 2.04
C LYS A 125 2.90 10.15 1.89
N VAL A 126 2.31 9.12 1.28
CA VAL A 126 2.96 7.83 1.03
C VAL A 126 4.19 8.00 0.13
N SER A 127 4.12 8.84 -0.90
CA SER A 127 5.26 9.14 -1.78
C SER A 127 6.39 9.85 -1.03
N ASN A 128 6.07 10.83 -0.19
CA ASN A 128 7.06 11.53 0.63
C ASN A 128 7.75 10.58 1.61
N ILE A 129 6.99 9.71 2.26
CA ILE A 129 7.50 8.68 3.18
C ILE A 129 8.48 7.73 2.47
N ASN A 130 8.16 7.30 1.24
CA ASN A 130 9.06 6.46 0.44
C ASN A 130 10.44 7.11 0.26
N GLN A 131 10.46 8.42 -0.03
CA GLN A 131 11.70 9.17 -0.25
C GLN A 131 12.46 9.45 1.06
N GLU A 132 11.75 9.84 2.12
CA GLU A 132 12.36 10.28 3.38
C GLU A 132 12.82 9.12 4.27
N MET A 133 12.11 7.98 4.24
CA MET A 133 12.37 6.83 5.12
C MET A 133 13.08 5.65 4.43
N ASP A 134 13.43 5.77 3.16
CA ASP A 134 14.04 4.67 2.37
C ASP A 134 13.24 3.35 2.49
N THR A 135 11.91 3.50 2.48
CA THR A 135 10.96 2.38 2.62
C THR A 135 10.37 2.05 1.27
N THR A 136 10.60 0.84 0.77
CA THR A 136 9.92 0.37 -0.45
C THR A 136 8.42 0.27 -0.19
N ILE A 137 7.60 0.78 -1.11
CA ILE A 137 6.14 0.73 -0.97
C ILE A 137 5.55 -0.14 -2.08
N LEU A 138 4.75 -1.13 -1.69
CA LEU A 138 3.93 -1.94 -2.58
C LEU A 138 2.47 -1.57 -2.36
N VAL A 139 1.81 -1.07 -3.39
CA VAL A 139 0.38 -0.73 -3.35
C VAL A 139 -0.39 -1.74 -4.18
N VAL A 140 -1.45 -2.29 -3.61
CA VAL A 140 -2.48 -3.04 -4.32
C VAL A 140 -3.69 -2.14 -4.46
N GLU A 141 -4.11 -1.85 -5.68
CA GLU A 141 -5.20 -0.92 -5.98
C GLU A 141 -6.05 -1.40 -7.15
N GLN A 142 -7.36 -1.30 -7.01
CA GLN A 142 -8.30 -1.57 -8.10
C GLN A 142 -8.34 -0.41 -9.11
N ASN A 143 -8.12 0.82 -8.64
CA ASN A 143 -8.11 2.00 -9.48
C ASN A 143 -6.75 2.13 -10.20
N ALA A 144 -6.67 1.57 -11.41
CA ALA A 144 -5.45 1.57 -12.21
C ALA A 144 -4.91 2.98 -12.48
N LYS A 145 -5.78 3.99 -12.61
CA LYS A 145 -5.34 5.39 -12.83
C LYS A 145 -4.51 5.89 -11.65
N ILE A 146 -5.01 5.74 -10.43
CA ILE A 146 -4.32 6.16 -9.22
C ILE A 146 -3.04 5.35 -9.04
N ALA A 147 -3.11 4.01 -9.17
CA ALA A 147 -1.95 3.14 -9.03
C ALA A 147 -0.80 3.54 -9.96
N LEU A 148 -1.10 3.82 -11.23
CA LEU A 148 -0.11 4.22 -12.23
C LEU A 148 0.37 5.68 -12.07
N GLU A 149 -0.40 6.55 -11.41
CA GLU A 149 0.03 7.92 -11.11
C GLU A 149 1.06 7.97 -9.98
N VAL A 150 0.95 7.07 -8.99
CA VAL A 150 1.77 7.11 -7.77
C VAL A 150 2.93 6.14 -7.75
N SER A 151 3.01 5.20 -8.69
CA SER A 151 4.04 4.18 -8.75
C SER A 151 5.07 4.44 -9.86
N SER A 152 6.30 3.95 -9.67
CA SER A 152 7.35 3.96 -10.70
C SER A 152 7.25 2.72 -11.61
N TYR A 153 6.76 1.60 -11.07
CA TYR A 153 6.62 0.31 -11.76
C TYR A 153 5.30 -0.35 -11.35
N ALA A 154 4.63 -1.02 -12.25
CA ALA A 154 3.37 -1.66 -11.95
C ALA A 154 3.23 -3.05 -12.59
N TYR A 155 2.43 -3.89 -11.93
CA TYR A 155 1.99 -5.20 -12.37
C TYR A 155 0.47 -5.16 -12.52
N ILE A 156 -0.05 -5.50 -13.69
CA ILE A 156 -1.48 -5.62 -13.93
C ILE A 156 -1.86 -7.09 -13.79
N MET A 157 -2.82 -7.37 -12.92
CA MET A 157 -3.26 -8.73 -12.61
C MET A 157 -4.69 -8.97 -13.08
N GLU A 158 -4.92 -10.12 -13.68
CA GLU A 158 -6.26 -10.64 -13.97
C GLU A 158 -6.37 -12.10 -13.54
N SER A 159 -7.44 -12.44 -12.83
CA SER A 159 -7.72 -13.82 -12.41
C SER A 159 -6.51 -14.49 -11.73
N GLY A 160 -5.79 -13.75 -10.87
CA GLY A 160 -4.64 -14.24 -10.13
C GLY A 160 -3.35 -14.39 -10.94
N LYS A 161 -3.28 -13.82 -12.16
CA LYS A 161 -2.09 -13.88 -13.03
C LYS A 161 -1.65 -12.49 -13.44
N ILE A 162 -0.35 -12.25 -13.47
CA ILE A 162 0.20 -11.04 -14.06
C ILE A 162 0.03 -11.14 -15.58
N VAL A 163 -0.70 -10.19 -16.15
CA VAL A 163 -0.96 -10.12 -17.60
C VAL A 163 -0.08 -9.09 -18.29
N LEU A 164 0.32 -8.03 -17.56
CA LEU A 164 1.19 -6.98 -18.05
C LEU A 164 2.04 -6.44 -16.90
N GLU A 165 3.28 -6.03 -17.20
CA GLU A 165 4.16 -5.38 -16.24
C GLU A 165 5.08 -4.39 -16.93
N GLY A 166 5.50 -3.33 -16.24
CA GLY A 166 6.40 -2.34 -16.80
C GLY A 166 6.45 -1.04 -16.00
N LYS A 167 7.19 -0.06 -16.52
CA LYS A 167 7.21 1.29 -15.95
C LYS A 167 5.82 1.90 -16.01
N SER A 168 5.41 2.55 -14.93
CA SER A 168 4.06 3.11 -14.82
C SER A 168 3.76 4.14 -15.92
N ASP A 169 4.74 4.95 -16.32
CA ASP A 169 4.58 5.92 -17.42
C ASP A 169 4.33 5.24 -18.77
N GLU A 170 4.97 4.10 -19.04
CA GLU A 170 4.77 3.33 -20.28
C GLU A 170 3.37 2.68 -20.25
N LEU A 171 3.00 2.07 -19.12
CA LEU A 171 1.70 1.44 -18.94
C LEU A 171 0.56 2.45 -19.01
N ARG A 172 0.71 3.63 -18.42
CA ARG A 172 -0.28 4.72 -18.48
C ARG A 172 -0.55 5.20 -19.90
N ASN A 173 0.45 5.11 -20.79
CA ASN A 173 0.33 5.50 -22.18
C ASN A 173 -0.09 4.35 -23.11
N ASN A 174 -0.12 3.12 -22.63
CA ASN A 174 -0.54 1.95 -23.39
C ASN A 174 -2.03 2.03 -23.73
N PRO A 175 -2.43 1.91 -25.03
CA PRO A 175 -3.83 1.98 -25.46
C PRO A 175 -4.72 0.93 -24.78
N ASP A 176 -4.21 -0.29 -24.63
CA ASP A 176 -4.96 -1.39 -24.03
C ASP A 176 -5.22 -1.13 -22.53
N VAL A 177 -4.23 -0.57 -21.81
CA VAL A 177 -4.39 -0.18 -20.40
C VAL A 177 -5.42 0.93 -20.26
N LYS A 178 -5.39 1.93 -21.14
CA LYS A 178 -6.37 3.02 -21.17
C LYS A 178 -7.78 2.50 -21.39
N GLU A 179 -7.96 1.60 -22.36
CA GLU A 179 -9.28 1.07 -22.71
C GLU A 179 -9.83 0.15 -21.60
N PHE A 180 -9.03 -0.83 -21.14
CA PHE A 180 -9.54 -1.91 -20.28
C PHE A 180 -9.54 -1.56 -18.79
N TYR A 181 -8.55 -0.80 -18.32
CA TYR A 181 -8.37 -0.57 -16.88
C TYR A 181 -8.62 0.87 -16.43
N MET A 182 -8.49 1.85 -17.34
CA MET A 182 -8.74 3.26 -17.00
C MET A 182 -10.13 3.73 -17.51
N GLY A 183 -10.88 2.89 -18.22
CA GLY A 183 -12.23 3.22 -18.70
C GLY A 183 -12.26 4.32 -19.76
N ILE A 184 -11.14 4.60 -20.42
CA ILE A 184 -11.03 5.62 -21.48
C ILE A 184 -11.30 4.90 -22.81
N THR A 185 -12.58 4.75 -23.18
CA THR A 185 -13.00 4.13 -24.44
C THR A 185 -12.99 5.14 -25.58
N GLN A 186 -12.29 4.83 -26.67
CA GLN A 186 -12.48 5.48 -27.97
C GLN A 186 -13.60 4.80 -28.79
N GLY A 187 -14.69 4.37 -28.15
CA GLY A 187 -15.84 3.75 -28.85
C GLY A 187 -16.43 2.58 -28.08
N GLY A 188 -17.60 2.78 -27.60
CA GLY A 188 -18.67 1.93 -27.09
C GLY A 188 -18.37 0.47 -26.77
N GLY A 189 -18.32 0.15 -25.47
CA GLY A 189 -18.41 -1.20 -24.95
C GLY A 189 -17.19 -1.64 -24.13
N ARG A 190 -17.43 -2.04 -22.89
CA ARG A 190 -16.40 -2.60 -21.99
C ARG A 190 -15.98 -3.98 -22.53
N LYS A 191 -14.80 -4.10 -23.12
CA LYS A 191 -14.23 -5.38 -23.57
C LYS A 191 -13.31 -5.93 -22.49
N SER A 192 -13.32 -7.25 -22.27
CA SER A 192 -12.37 -7.93 -21.38
C SER A 192 -11.08 -8.25 -22.13
N PHE A 193 -9.94 -8.14 -21.45
CA PHE A 193 -8.62 -8.52 -22.01
C PHE A 193 -8.58 -9.98 -22.48
N LYS A 194 -9.44 -10.85 -21.93
CA LYS A 194 -9.59 -12.26 -22.37
C LYS A 194 -10.13 -12.40 -23.79
N GLU A 195 -10.81 -11.38 -24.29
CA GLU A 195 -11.48 -11.41 -25.62
C GLU A 195 -10.61 -10.88 -26.75
N VAL A 196 -9.49 -10.19 -26.40
CA VAL A 196 -8.56 -9.64 -27.39
C VAL A 196 -7.48 -10.65 -27.70
N LYS A 197 -7.65 -11.40 -28.79
CA LYS A 197 -6.72 -12.46 -29.27
C LYS A 197 -5.34 -11.96 -29.74
N SER A 198 -4.99 -10.70 -29.68
CA SER A 198 -3.77 -10.14 -30.28
C SER A 198 -2.60 -9.95 -29.30
N TYR A 199 -2.73 -10.34 -28.04
CA TYR A 199 -1.63 -10.19 -27.08
C TYR A 199 -0.58 -11.27 -27.29
N LYS A 200 0.59 -10.88 -27.82
CA LYS A 200 1.79 -11.75 -27.87
C LYS A 200 2.27 -11.96 -26.43
N ARG A 201 1.93 -13.12 -25.83
CA ARG A 201 2.55 -13.59 -24.58
C ARG A 201 4.06 -13.60 -24.78
N ARG A 202 4.79 -12.71 -24.11
CA ARG A 202 6.23 -12.86 -23.96
C ARG A 202 6.46 -14.19 -23.23
N LYS A 203 7.04 -15.17 -23.97
CA LYS A 203 7.52 -16.40 -23.35
C LYS A 203 8.55 -16.00 -22.31
N ARG A 204 8.28 -16.21 -21.03
CA ARG A 204 9.32 -16.18 -20.00
C ARG A 204 10.27 -17.33 -20.26
N TRP A 205 11.53 -17.01 -20.28
CA TRP A 205 12.63 -17.96 -20.33
C TRP A 205 12.55 -18.89 -19.11
N MET A 206 12.81 -20.17 -19.37
CA MET A 206 13.01 -21.21 -18.35
C MET A 206 14.23 -20.87 -17.48
#